data_02ead51208438cf667d765ea39dc5f22
#
_entry.id   02ead51208438cf667d765ea39dc5f22
#
_cell.length_a   1.000
_cell.length_b   1.000
_cell.length_c   1.000
_cell.angle_alpha   90.00
_cell.angle_beta   90.00
_cell.angle_gamma   90.00
#
_symmetry.space_group_name_H-M   'P 1'
#
loop_
_entity.id
_entity.type
_entity.pdbx_description
1 polymer ?
#
loop_
_entity_poly.entity_id
_entity_poly.type
_entity_poly.pdbx_seq_one_letter_code
_entity_poly.pdbx_strand_id
1 'polypeptide(L)'
;SGCGKTTILRTIGGFLDVTSGDITIDGQSIIGLPPEKRPTAMVFQSYNLWPHMTIYENLAFGLKLRKVPKAEIDADIKKMLALVSMSGCEKKYPNQMSGGQQQRIAIARSLLLKPSLLLLDEPFSALDAKIRQQMREELKKIQSDLGITVVFVTHDQEEAMSLSHRIVVMNKGKFEQIGTPTEIYDKPATRHVASFIGEMNFIDKDNKTIAVRPEDVTVSIDGTGDFTGTVRTIMVLGHYVVVNVQRGDNVIKCFVDRDISEKLSVGQTVGMHIGKHTVFDK
;
A
#
# COMPACT_ATOMS: atom_id res chain seq x y z
N SER A 1 10.04 0.43 9.40
CA SER A 1 10.53 -0.94 9.23
C SER A 1 10.67 -1.62 10.59
N GLY A 2 10.68 -2.98 10.66
CA GLY A 2 10.93 -3.71 11.91
C GLY A 2 9.69 -4.05 12.76
N CYS A 3 8.47 -3.73 12.35
CA CYS A 3 7.26 -4.10 13.10
C CYS A 3 6.73 -5.52 12.82
N GLY A 4 7.45 -6.35 12.03
CA GLY A 4 7.11 -7.76 11.78
C GLY A 4 6.28 -8.06 10.53
N LYS A 5 6.02 -7.11 9.64
CA LYS A 5 5.22 -7.31 8.41
C LYS A 5 5.79 -8.42 7.51
N THR A 6 7.05 -8.31 7.10
CA THR A 6 7.73 -9.31 6.27
C THR A 6 7.84 -10.67 6.98
N THR A 7 7.97 -10.66 8.32
CA THR A 7 7.96 -11.88 9.12
C THR A 7 6.63 -12.64 8.96
N ILE A 8 5.50 -11.95 9.11
CA ILE A 8 4.17 -12.55 8.90
C ILE A 8 4.04 -13.09 7.48
N LEU A 9 4.44 -12.32 6.47
CA LEU A 9 4.36 -12.75 5.08
C LEU A 9 5.17 -14.02 4.83
N ARG A 10 6.41 -14.07 5.33
CA ARG A 10 7.29 -15.25 5.22
C ARG A 10 6.76 -16.45 6.02
N THR A 11 6.12 -16.21 7.16
CA THR A 11 5.49 -17.27 7.95
C THR A 11 4.31 -17.89 7.19
N ILE A 12 3.45 -17.07 6.54
CA ILE A 12 2.37 -17.55 5.67
C ILE A 12 2.94 -18.34 4.48
N GLY A 13 4.04 -17.85 3.88
CA GLY A 13 4.74 -18.54 2.78
C GLY A 13 5.49 -19.82 3.16
N GLY A 14 5.65 -20.10 4.46
CA GLY A 14 6.35 -21.31 4.95
C GLY A 14 7.86 -21.16 5.05
N PHE A 15 8.39 -19.94 4.97
CA PHE A 15 9.83 -19.66 5.12
C PHE A 15 10.25 -19.44 6.57
N LEU A 16 9.29 -19.32 7.49
CA LEU A 16 9.50 -19.18 8.93
C LEU A 16 8.44 -20.02 9.65
N ASP A 17 8.83 -20.60 10.77
CA ASP A 17 7.94 -21.40 11.61
C ASP A 17 7.03 -20.51 12.46
N VAL A 18 5.84 -21.05 12.79
CA VAL A 18 4.88 -20.45 13.70
C VAL A 18 5.20 -20.88 15.12
N THR A 19 5.33 -19.93 16.03
CA THR A 19 5.59 -20.24 17.46
C THR A 19 4.35 -20.83 18.14
N SER A 20 3.15 -20.29 17.80
CA SER A 20 1.86 -20.75 18.35
C SER A 20 0.71 -20.27 17.48
N GLY A 21 -0.44 -20.90 17.61
CA GLY A 21 -1.63 -20.59 16.81
C GLY A 21 -1.70 -21.40 15.53
N ASP A 22 -2.57 -20.96 14.60
CA ASP A 22 -2.78 -21.64 13.30
C ASP A 22 -2.88 -20.63 12.16
N ILE A 23 -2.58 -21.09 10.95
CA ILE A 23 -2.82 -20.36 9.69
C ILE A 23 -3.64 -21.27 8.80
N THR A 24 -4.81 -20.80 8.38
CA THR A 24 -5.69 -21.56 7.49
C THR A 24 -5.87 -20.84 6.15
N ILE A 25 -5.86 -21.61 5.06
CA ILE A 25 -6.21 -21.17 3.71
C ILE A 25 -7.32 -22.09 3.22
N ASP A 26 -8.44 -21.52 2.76
CA ASP A 26 -9.62 -22.28 2.31
C ASP A 26 -10.10 -23.30 3.38
N GLY A 27 -10.00 -22.92 4.67
CA GLY A 27 -10.40 -23.76 5.82
C GLY A 27 -9.42 -24.87 6.18
N GLN A 28 -8.29 -25.01 5.50
CA GLN A 28 -7.28 -26.01 5.78
C GLN A 28 -6.04 -25.39 6.44
N SER A 29 -5.58 -26.00 7.53
CA SER A 29 -4.33 -25.58 8.17
C SER A 29 -3.12 -25.83 7.27
N ILE A 30 -2.25 -24.84 7.18
CA ILE A 30 -0.99 -24.92 6.42
C ILE A 30 0.23 -25.02 7.33
N ILE A 31 0.03 -25.14 8.65
CA ILE A 31 1.13 -25.31 9.61
C ILE A 31 1.83 -26.64 9.35
N GLY A 32 3.17 -26.64 9.42
CA GLY A 32 4.00 -27.83 9.16
C GLY A 32 4.14 -28.20 7.68
N LEU A 33 3.40 -27.52 6.77
CA LEU A 33 3.63 -27.72 5.34
C LEU A 33 4.86 -26.89 4.88
N PRO A 34 5.80 -27.49 4.16
CA PRO A 34 6.91 -26.76 3.56
C PRO A 34 6.41 -25.85 2.43
N PRO A 35 7.16 -24.80 2.03
CA PRO A 35 6.71 -23.78 1.08
C PRO A 35 6.14 -24.34 -0.23
N GLU A 36 6.77 -25.37 -0.79
CA GLU A 36 6.37 -25.96 -2.07
C GLU A 36 5.04 -26.75 -2.03
N LYS A 37 4.55 -27.08 -0.83
CA LYS A 37 3.27 -27.77 -0.61
C LYS A 37 2.14 -26.82 -0.19
N ARG A 38 2.45 -25.54 0.08
CA ARG A 38 1.44 -24.54 0.43
C ARG A 38 0.72 -24.04 -0.81
N PRO A 39 -0.59 -23.75 -0.76
CA PRO A 39 -1.33 -23.16 -1.86
C PRO A 39 -1.02 -21.66 -2.01
N THR A 40 0.23 -21.27 -1.79
CA THR A 40 0.70 -19.89 -1.83
C THR A 40 1.80 -19.73 -2.88
N ALA A 41 1.90 -18.52 -3.44
CA ALA A 41 3.06 -18.11 -4.22
C ALA A 41 3.57 -16.77 -3.69
N MET A 42 4.88 -16.58 -3.64
CA MET A 42 5.49 -15.38 -3.09
C MET A 42 6.36 -14.66 -4.12
N VAL A 43 6.19 -13.36 -4.23
CA VAL A 43 7.06 -12.45 -4.97
C VAL A 43 7.86 -11.65 -3.94
N PHE A 44 9.17 -11.79 -3.97
CA PHE A 44 10.08 -11.06 -3.10
C PHE A 44 10.39 -9.66 -3.67
N GLN A 45 10.86 -8.77 -2.83
CA GLN A 45 11.22 -7.40 -3.18
C GLN A 45 12.22 -7.29 -4.36
N SER A 46 13.14 -8.25 -4.50
CA SER A 46 14.13 -8.32 -5.58
C SER A 46 13.66 -9.10 -6.81
N TYR A 47 12.35 -9.43 -6.88
CA TYR A 47 11.69 -10.21 -7.95
C TYR A 47 12.26 -11.62 -8.18
N ASN A 48 13.52 -11.88 -7.85
CA ASN A 48 14.23 -13.17 -7.90
C ASN A 48 14.03 -13.93 -9.22
N LEU A 49 14.09 -13.22 -10.36
CA LEU A 49 14.18 -13.86 -11.67
C LEU A 49 15.58 -14.44 -11.86
N TRP A 50 15.66 -15.62 -12.46
CA TRP A 50 16.95 -16.25 -12.77
C TRP A 50 17.60 -15.57 -13.97
N PRO A 51 18.73 -14.84 -13.78
CA PRO A 51 19.31 -13.98 -14.81
C PRO A 51 19.89 -14.76 -16.01
N HIS A 52 20.23 -16.01 -15.82
CA HIS A 52 20.79 -16.92 -16.84
C HIS A 52 19.73 -17.67 -17.64
N MET A 53 18.45 -17.51 -17.29
CA MET A 53 17.30 -18.09 -17.97
C MET A 53 16.55 -17.03 -18.76
N THR A 54 16.01 -17.40 -19.91
CA THR A 54 15.06 -16.57 -20.67
C THR A 54 13.78 -16.35 -19.85
N ILE A 55 12.95 -15.39 -20.27
CA ILE A 55 11.64 -15.17 -19.65
C ILE A 55 10.77 -16.41 -19.76
N TYR A 56 10.75 -17.06 -20.92
CA TYR A 56 10.04 -18.34 -21.07
C TYR A 56 10.51 -19.39 -20.07
N GLU A 57 11.82 -19.58 -19.93
CA GLU A 57 12.38 -20.56 -18.98
C GLU A 57 12.06 -20.22 -17.52
N ASN A 58 12.11 -18.93 -17.15
CA ASN A 58 11.67 -18.45 -15.83
C ASN A 58 10.21 -18.81 -15.55
N LEU A 59 9.32 -18.61 -16.53
CA LEU A 59 7.90 -18.91 -16.41
C LEU A 59 7.60 -20.42 -16.43
N ALA A 60 8.29 -21.17 -17.29
CA ALA A 60 8.08 -22.59 -17.48
C ALA A 60 8.63 -23.44 -16.32
N PHE A 61 9.58 -22.93 -15.52
CA PHE A 61 10.33 -23.69 -14.52
C PHE A 61 9.43 -24.47 -13.56
N GLY A 62 8.52 -23.78 -12.89
CA GLY A 62 7.63 -24.40 -11.90
C GLY A 62 6.66 -25.42 -12.52
N LEU A 63 6.18 -25.16 -13.74
CA LEU A 63 5.29 -26.06 -14.47
C LEU A 63 6.04 -27.33 -14.89
N LYS A 64 7.30 -27.19 -15.35
CA LYS A 64 8.16 -28.35 -15.67
C LYS A 64 8.42 -29.25 -14.45
N LEU A 65 8.67 -28.65 -13.27
CA LEU A 65 8.82 -29.42 -12.02
C LEU A 65 7.54 -30.19 -11.67
N ARG A 66 6.36 -29.65 -11.98
CA ARG A 66 5.07 -30.33 -11.84
C ARG A 66 4.76 -31.28 -12.98
N LYS A 67 5.70 -31.51 -13.90
CA LYS A 67 5.57 -32.41 -15.07
C LYS A 67 4.38 -32.07 -15.98
N VAL A 68 4.02 -30.79 -16.10
CA VAL A 68 2.97 -30.33 -17.01
C VAL A 68 3.44 -30.54 -18.46
N PRO A 69 2.56 -31.01 -19.37
CA PRO A 69 2.93 -31.22 -20.80
C PRO A 69 3.38 -29.94 -21.48
N LYS A 70 4.38 -30.01 -22.35
CA LYS A 70 4.96 -28.84 -23.03
C LYS A 70 3.92 -27.98 -23.76
N ALA A 71 2.98 -28.59 -24.47
CA ALA A 71 1.94 -27.86 -25.18
C ALA A 71 1.03 -27.03 -24.25
N GLU A 72 0.74 -27.53 -23.06
CA GLU A 72 -0.01 -26.82 -22.02
C GLU A 72 0.83 -25.68 -21.45
N ILE A 73 2.12 -25.91 -21.14
CA ILE A 73 3.05 -24.87 -20.71
C ILE A 73 3.10 -23.72 -21.71
N ASP A 74 3.25 -24.02 -23.01
CA ASP A 74 3.32 -23.01 -24.06
C ASP A 74 2.03 -22.18 -24.14
N ALA A 75 0.88 -22.83 -24.03
CA ALA A 75 -0.43 -22.17 -24.03
C ALA A 75 -0.65 -21.29 -22.79
N ASP A 76 -0.33 -21.81 -21.59
CA ASP A 76 -0.50 -21.10 -20.32
C ASP A 76 0.44 -19.89 -20.24
N ILE A 77 1.71 -20.02 -20.65
CA ILE A 77 2.66 -18.90 -20.71
C ILE A 77 2.17 -17.82 -21.67
N LYS A 78 1.70 -18.18 -22.86
CA LYS A 78 1.17 -17.21 -23.83
C LYS A 78 -0.02 -16.43 -23.27
N LYS A 79 -0.96 -17.09 -22.61
CA LYS A 79 -2.11 -16.46 -21.94
C LYS A 79 -1.65 -15.55 -20.80
N MET A 80 -0.73 -16.02 -19.97
CA MET A 80 -0.23 -15.26 -18.84
C MET A 80 0.54 -14.02 -19.25
N LEU A 81 1.39 -14.10 -20.29
CA LEU A 81 2.11 -12.95 -20.84
C LEU A 81 1.16 -11.91 -21.43
N ALA A 82 0.07 -12.34 -22.06
CA ALA A 82 -0.97 -11.42 -22.53
C ALA A 82 -1.68 -10.71 -21.35
N LEU A 83 -2.00 -11.45 -20.28
CA LEU A 83 -2.63 -10.91 -19.08
C LEU A 83 -1.80 -9.80 -18.41
N VAL A 84 -0.48 -10.00 -18.34
CA VAL A 84 0.44 -9.02 -17.73
C VAL A 84 1.01 -8.02 -18.75
N SER A 85 0.44 -7.93 -19.95
CA SER A 85 0.86 -7.01 -21.04
C SER A 85 2.35 -7.16 -21.43
N MET A 86 2.84 -8.41 -21.48
CA MET A 86 4.24 -8.75 -21.75
C MET A 86 4.41 -9.74 -22.91
N SER A 87 3.46 -9.78 -23.87
CA SER A 87 3.57 -10.63 -25.06
C SER A 87 4.82 -10.32 -25.88
N GLY A 88 5.47 -11.35 -26.43
CA GLY A 88 6.64 -11.22 -27.30
C GLY A 88 7.98 -11.07 -26.61
N CYS A 89 8.01 -11.20 -25.25
CA CYS A 89 9.26 -11.12 -24.49
C CYS A 89 9.86 -12.50 -24.13
N GLU A 90 9.30 -13.59 -24.60
CA GLU A 90 9.64 -14.96 -24.21
C GLU A 90 11.12 -15.28 -24.34
N LYS A 91 11.77 -14.76 -25.38
CA LYS A 91 13.20 -15.00 -25.68
C LYS A 91 14.17 -14.03 -25.00
N LYS A 92 13.65 -12.98 -24.33
CA LYS A 92 14.47 -12.01 -23.61
C LYS A 92 14.99 -12.60 -22.30
N TYR A 93 16.05 -11.98 -21.78
CA TYR A 93 16.59 -12.24 -20.43
C TYR A 93 16.17 -11.14 -19.46
N PRO A 94 16.14 -11.40 -18.14
CA PRO A 94 15.77 -10.40 -17.13
C PRO A 94 16.55 -9.08 -17.22
N ASN A 95 17.85 -9.13 -17.51
CA ASN A 95 18.72 -7.95 -17.65
C ASN A 95 18.39 -7.05 -18.86
N GLN A 96 17.56 -7.52 -19.77
CA GLN A 96 17.06 -6.78 -20.93
C GLN A 96 15.71 -6.08 -20.64
N MET A 97 15.26 -6.08 -19.38
CA MET A 97 13.95 -5.62 -18.96
C MET A 97 14.05 -4.52 -17.90
N SER A 98 13.12 -3.57 -17.96
CA SER A 98 12.98 -2.58 -16.86
C SER A 98 12.51 -3.25 -15.56
N GLY A 99 12.68 -2.59 -14.42
CA GLY A 99 12.22 -3.11 -13.12
C GLY A 99 10.73 -3.44 -13.09
N GLY A 100 9.87 -2.59 -13.66
CA GLY A 100 8.44 -2.86 -13.76
C GLY A 100 8.12 -4.06 -14.67
N GLN A 101 8.88 -4.26 -15.76
CA GLN A 101 8.74 -5.44 -16.59
C GLN A 101 9.16 -6.72 -15.87
N GLN A 102 10.28 -6.67 -15.14
CA GLN A 102 10.73 -7.80 -14.31
C GLN A 102 9.70 -8.16 -13.24
N GLN A 103 9.09 -7.16 -12.61
CA GLN A 103 8.03 -7.37 -11.63
C GLN A 103 6.82 -8.09 -12.24
N ARG A 104 6.33 -7.64 -13.40
CA ARG A 104 5.22 -8.30 -14.11
C ARG A 104 5.54 -9.76 -14.40
N ILE A 105 6.75 -10.07 -14.83
CA ILE A 105 7.19 -11.46 -15.06
C ILE A 105 7.26 -12.26 -13.77
N ALA A 106 7.71 -11.67 -12.65
CA ALA A 106 7.73 -12.34 -11.36
C ALA A 106 6.31 -12.67 -10.86
N ILE A 107 5.37 -11.74 -11.02
CA ILE A 107 3.95 -11.97 -10.72
C ILE A 107 3.40 -13.07 -11.65
N ALA A 108 3.64 -12.98 -12.97
CA ALA A 108 3.21 -13.98 -13.94
C ALA A 108 3.72 -15.39 -13.61
N ARG A 109 5.01 -15.50 -13.24
CA ARG A 109 5.63 -16.76 -12.81
C ARG A 109 4.92 -17.36 -11.59
N SER A 110 4.57 -16.52 -10.64
CA SER A 110 3.87 -16.93 -9.42
C SER A 110 2.43 -17.39 -9.71
N LEU A 111 1.71 -16.65 -10.58
CA LEU A 111 0.32 -16.95 -10.96
C LEU A 111 0.16 -18.20 -11.82
N LEU A 112 1.17 -18.56 -12.64
CA LEU A 112 1.16 -19.79 -13.45
C LEU A 112 1.03 -21.06 -12.61
N LEU A 113 1.42 -21.02 -11.34
CA LEU A 113 1.26 -22.12 -10.40
C LEU A 113 -0.16 -22.25 -9.86
N LYS A 114 -1.08 -21.33 -10.22
CA LYS A 114 -2.49 -21.27 -9.80
C LYS A 114 -2.64 -21.33 -8.27
N PRO A 115 -1.98 -20.44 -7.51
CA PRO A 115 -2.08 -20.43 -6.06
C PRO A 115 -3.44 -19.90 -5.60
N SER A 116 -3.91 -20.31 -4.40
CA SER A 116 -5.07 -19.69 -3.74
C SER A 116 -4.72 -18.31 -3.16
N LEU A 117 -3.45 -18.09 -2.81
CA LEU A 117 -2.98 -16.87 -2.17
C LEU A 117 -1.66 -16.38 -2.78
N LEU A 118 -1.66 -15.14 -3.25
CA LEU A 118 -0.45 -14.44 -3.72
C LEU A 118 0.11 -13.55 -2.61
N LEU A 119 1.38 -13.72 -2.28
CA LEU A 119 2.11 -12.96 -1.27
C LEU A 119 3.12 -12.03 -1.95
N LEU A 120 3.07 -10.72 -1.64
CA LEU A 120 3.95 -9.72 -2.23
C LEU A 120 4.70 -8.95 -1.14
N ASP A 121 6.03 -9.04 -1.13
CA ASP A 121 6.88 -8.33 -0.17
C ASP A 121 7.40 -7.03 -0.79
N GLU A 122 6.85 -5.89 -0.40
CA GLU A 122 7.17 -4.55 -0.90
C GLU A 122 7.27 -4.48 -2.44
N PRO A 123 6.21 -4.88 -3.16
CA PRO A 123 6.30 -5.13 -4.60
C PRO A 123 6.73 -3.93 -5.43
N PHE A 124 6.48 -2.70 -4.98
CA PHE A 124 6.72 -1.49 -5.77
C PHE A 124 7.86 -0.61 -5.26
N SER A 125 8.58 -1.04 -4.21
CA SER A 125 9.60 -0.22 -3.53
C SER A 125 10.78 0.20 -4.42
N ALA A 126 11.11 -0.60 -5.43
CA ALA A 126 12.24 -0.36 -6.35
C ALA A 126 11.85 0.43 -7.62
N LEU A 127 10.59 0.88 -7.74
CA LEU A 127 10.06 1.54 -8.93
C LEU A 127 9.99 3.07 -8.74
N ASP A 128 10.19 3.82 -9.83
CA ASP A 128 9.88 5.24 -9.87
C ASP A 128 8.38 5.52 -9.76
N ALA A 129 7.99 6.75 -9.38
CA ALA A 129 6.61 7.10 -9.05
C ALA A 129 5.61 6.83 -10.20
N LYS A 130 6.00 7.11 -11.46
CA LYS A 130 5.12 6.91 -12.62
C LYS A 130 4.88 5.42 -12.90
N ILE A 131 5.94 4.63 -12.89
CA ILE A 131 5.86 3.18 -13.10
C ILE A 131 5.12 2.52 -11.94
N ARG A 132 5.33 2.98 -10.71
CA ARG A 132 4.63 2.50 -9.51
C ARG A 132 3.11 2.66 -9.65
N GLN A 133 2.64 3.83 -10.09
CA GLN A 133 1.21 4.06 -10.30
C GLN A 133 0.63 3.10 -11.36
N GLN A 134 1.30 2.94 -12.50
CA GLN A 134 0.87 2.00 -13.54
C GLN A 134 0.80 0.56 -13.02
N MET A 135 1.81 0.15 -12.26
CA MET A 135 1.86 -1.20 -11.69
C MET A 135 0.77 -1.47 -10.65
N ARG A 136 0.37 -0.45 -9.86
CA ARG A 136 -0.78 -0.56 -8.94
C ARG A 136 -2.07 -0.84 -9.72
N GLU A 137 -2.35 -0.08 -10.77
CA GLU A 137 -3.53 -0.26 -11.61
C GLU A 137 -3.57 -1.65 -12.25
N GLU A 138 -2.42 -2.11 -12.76
CA GLU A 138 -2.31 -3.44 -13.34
C GLU A 138 -2.49 -4.57 -12.34
N LEU A 139 -1.88 -4.47 -11.14
CA LEU A 139 -2.07 -5.47 -10.09
C LEU A 139 -3.54 -5.57 -9.68
N LYS A 140 -4.22 -4.42 -9.55
CA LYS A 140 -5.65 -4.36 -9.25
C LYS A 140 -6.49 -5.04 -10.34
N LYS A 141 -6.15 -4.80 -11.63
CA LYS A 141 -6.79 -5.46 -12.77
C LYS A 141 -6.55 -6.98 -12.74
N ILE A 142 -5.31 -7.42 -12.57
CA ILE A 142 -4.96 -8.85 -12.50
C ILE A 142 -5.72 -9.53 -11.35
N GLN A 143 -5.79 -8.90 -10.19
CA GLN A 143 -6.52 -9.41 -9.03
C GLN A 143 -8.01 -9.54 -9.32
N SER A 144 -8.62 -8.53 -9.97
CA SER A 144 -10.03 -8.54 -10.37
C SER A 144 -10.32 -9.62 -11.41
N ASP A 145 -9.48 -9.72 -12.45
CA ASP A 145 -9.68 -10.66 -13.56
C ASP A 145 -9.55 -12.13 -13.12
N LEU A 146 -8.69 -12.40 -12.14
CA LEU A 146 -8.43 -13.75 -11.65
C LEU A 146 -9.21 -14.10 -10.37
N GLY A 147 -9.79 -13.13 -9.66
CA GLY A 147 -10.45 -13.31 -8.38
C GLY A 147 -9.55 -13.85 -7.27
N ILE A 148 -8.21 -13.70 -7.40
CA ILE A 148 -7.24 -14.25 -6.45
C ILE A 148 -7.14 -13.40 -5.18
N THR A 149 -6.95 -14.06 -4.04
CA THR A 149 -6.60 -13.37 -2.80
C THR A 149 -5.14 -12.91 -2.84
N VAL A 150 -4.90 -11.64 -2.51
CA VAL A 150 -3.55 -11.06 -2.46
C VAL A 150 -3.30 -10.50 -1.06
N VAL A 151 -2.18 -10.88 -0.47
CA VAL A 151 -1.65 -10.23 0.74
C VAL A 151 -0.32 -9.58 0.38
N PHE A 152 -0.22 -8.29 0.60
CA PHE A 152 1.03 -7.57 0.34
C PHE A 152 1.46 -6.73 1.54
N VAL A 153 2.76 -6.55 1.65
CA VAL A 153 3.41 -5.70 2.64
C VAL A 153 3.92 -4.45 1.95
N THR A 154 3.65 -3.31 2.51
CA THR A 154 4.17 -2.03 2.04
C THR A 154 4.45 -1.08 3.19
N HIS A 155 5.32 -0.11 2.96
CA HIS A 155 5.50 1.08 3.80
C HIS A 155 4.88 2.33 3.14
N ASP A 156 4.36 2.19 1.93
CA ASP A 156 3.69 3.25 1.19
C ASP A 156 2.19 3.24 1.51
N GLN A 157 1.71 4.36 2.06
CA GLN A 157 0.31 4.51 2.48
C GLN A 157 -0.64 4.58 1.29
N GLU A 158 -0.22 5.19 0.18
CA GLU A 158 -1.04 5.26 -1.02
C GLU A 158 -1.28 3.89 -1.63
N GLU A 159 -0.26 3.00 -1.57
CA GLU A 159 -0.42 1.61 -2.00
C GLU A 159 -1.45 0.89 -1.14
N ALA A 160 -1.33 0.99 0.19
CA ALA A 160 -2.27 0.37 1.11
C ALA A 160 -3.70 0.88 0.88
N MET A 161 -3.88 2.20 0.77
CA MET A 161 -5.19 2.84 0.61
C MET A 161 -5.85 2.54 -0.74
N SER A 162 -5.06 2.52 -1.84
CA SER A 162 -5.61 2.39 -3.20
C SER A 162 -5.87 0.95 -3.65
N LEU A 163 -5.10 -0.01 -3.12
CA LEU A 163 -5.16 -1.41 -3.58
C LEU A 163 -5.94 -2.33 -2.66
N SER A 164 -5.98 -2.05 -1.36
CA SER A 164 -6.50 -3.01 -0.38
C SER A 164 -8.00 -2.91 -0.20
N HIS A 165 -8.65 -4.06 0.00
CA HIS A 165 -10.01 -4.12 0.55
C HIS A 165 -9.99 -4.02 2.09
N ARG A 166 -8.91 -4.50 2.72
CA ARG A 166 -8.67 -4.41 4.16
C ARG A 166 -7.21 -4.10 4.43
N ILE A 167 -6.95 -3.24 5.40
CA ILE A 167 -5.61 -2.84 5.84
C ILE A 167 -5.41 -3.33 7.28
N VAL A 168 -4.22 -3.84 7.55
CA VAL A 168 -3.74 -4.16 8.90
C VAL A 168 -2.62 -3.19 9.23
N VAL A 169 -2.85 -2.29 10.18
CA VAL A 169 -1.81 -1.40 10.71
C VAL A 169 -1.08 -2.10 11.84
N MET A 170 0.23 -2.19 11.71
CA MET A 170 1.09 -2.87 12.68
C MET A 170 2.05 -1.88 13.35
N ASN A 171 2.25 -2.06 14.67
CA ASN A 171 3.22 -1.32 15.44
C ASN A 171 3.88 -2.26 16.47
N LYS A 172 5.23 -2.26 16.52
CA LYS A 172 6.00 -3.04 17.49
C LYS A 172 5.54 -4.50 17.64
N GLY A 173 5.26 -5.16 16.52
CA GLY A 173 4.84 -6.57 16.48
C GLY A 173 3.37 -6.83 16.83
N LYS A 174 2.55 -5.79 17.06
CA LYS A 174 1.12 -5.91 17.39
C LYS A 174 0.27 -5.30 16.29
N PHE A 175 -0.95 -5.80 16.15
CA PHE A 175 -1.98 -5.18 15.32
C PHE A 175 -2.61 -4.01 16.09
N GLU A 176 -2.50 -2.81 15.53
CA GLU A 176 -3.11 -1.59 16.07
C GLU A 176 -4.55 -1.44 15.61
N GLN A 177 -4.79 -1.69 14.32
CA GLN A 177 -6.13 -1.62 13.73
C GLN A 177 -6.21 -2.49 12.49
N ILE A 178 -7.39 -3.08 12.27
CA ILE A 178 -7.76 -3.81 11.04
C ILE A 178 -9.07 -3.21 10.56
N GLY A 179 -9.12 -2.77 9.30
CA GLY A 179 -10.33 -2.16 8.74
C GLY A 179 -10.23 -1.95 7.23
N THR A 180 -11.28 -1.44 6.63
CA THR A 180 -11.25 -0.92 5.26
C THR A 180 -10.38 0.34 5.18
N PRO A 181 -9.89 0.73 3.98
CA PRO A 181 -9.16 1.99 3.81
C PRO A 181 -9.89 3.18 4.43
N THR A 182 -11.19 3.31 4.16
CA THR A 182 -12.01 4.39 4.71
C THR A 182 -12.09 4.36 6.24
N GLU A 183 -12.26 3.18 6.85
CA GLU A 183 -12.28 3.07 8.32
C GLU A 183 -10.95 3.46 8.95
N ILE A 184 -9.84 3.00 8.38
CA ILE A 184 -8.49 3.33 8.86
C ILE A 184 -8.21 4.83 8.76
N TYR A 185 -8.65 5.46 7.68
CA TYR A 185 -8.44 6.89 7.43
C TYR A 185 -9.33 7.77 8.29
N ASP A 186 -10.62 7.46 8.31
CA ASP A 186 -11.69 8.28 8.89
C ASP A 186 -11.88 8.07 10.40
N LYS A 187 -11.59 6.85 10.88
CA LYS A 187 -11.82 6.41 12.26
C LYS A 187 -10.59 5.70 12.83
N PRO A 188 -9.44 6.38 12.90
CA PRO A 188 -8.24 5.78 13.46
C PRO A 188 -8.46 5.40 14.92
N ALA A 189 -8.15 4.14 15.26
CA ALA A 189 -8.36 3.61 16.62
C ALA A 189 -7.37 4.18 17.65
N THR A 190 -6.17 4.57 17.19
CA THR A 190 -5.12 5.09 18.06
C THR A 190 -4.46 6.32 17.44
N ARG A 191 -3.82 7.13 18.30
CA ARG A 191 -3.01 8.27 17.84
C ARG A 191 -1.90 7.82 16.87
N HIS A 192 -1.36 6.62 17.06
CA HIS A 192 -0.37 6.05 16.15
C HIS A 192 -0.95 5.83 14.75
N VAL A 193 -2.12 5.19 14.65
CA VAL A 193 -2.80 4.98 13.35
C VAL A 193 -3.11 6.32 12.69
N ALA A 194 -3.64 7.28 13.45
CA ALA A 194 -3.96 8.62 12.96
C ALA A 194 -2.74 9.34 12.36
N SER A 195 -1.58 9.26 13.03
CA SER A 195 -0.34 9.90 12.57
C SER A 195 0.38 9.11 11.47
N PHE A 196 0.14 7.80 11.38
CA PHE A 196 0.81 6.93 10.42
C PHE A 196 0.13 6.95 9.06
N ILE A 197 -1.19 7.12 8.98
CA ILE A 197 -1.96 7.12 7.73
C ILE A 197 -2.36 8.55 7.37
N GLY A 198 -1.74 9.10 6.33
CA GLY A 198 -1.96 10.47 5.88
C GLY A 198 -1.46 11.53 6.87
N GLU A 199 -1.75 12.78 6.59
CA GLU A 199 -1.42 13.89 7.47
C GLU A 199 -2.52 14.10 8.52
N MET A 200 -2.14 14.52 9.73
CA MET A 200 -3.06 14.75 10.84
C MET A 200 -2.60 15.93 11.69
N ASN A 201 -3.51 16.85 11.97
CA ASN A 201 -3.32 17.87 12.99
C ASN A 201 -3.75 17.32 14.34
N PHE A 202 -2.92 17.53 15.37
CA PHE A 202 -3.25 17.23 16.76
C PHE A 202 -3.36 18.52 17.55
N ILE A 203 -4.56 18.80 18.03
CA ILE A 203 -4.89 20.04 18.76
C ILE A 203 -5.27 19.66 20.19
N ASP A 204 -4.45 20.06 21.12
CA ASP A 204 -4.73 19.84 22.54
C ASP A 204 -5.80 20.84 23.02
N LYS A 205 -6.87 20.31 23.61
CA LYS A 205 -7.94 21.07 24.24
C LYS A 205 -8.38 20.35 25.52
N ASP A 206 -8.29 21.04 26.63
CA ASP A 206 -8.57 20.51 27.97
C ASP A 206 -7.71 19.25 28.25
N ASN A 207 -8.30 18.13 28.62
CA ASN A 207 -7.58 16.88 28.84
C ASN A 207 -7.66 15.90 27.66
N LYS A 208 -7.96 16.40 26.45
CA LYS A 208 -8.15 15.62 25.22
C LYS A 208 -7.30 16.17 24.08
N THR A 209 -7.03 15.30 23.10
CA THR A 209 -6.41 15.69 21.84
C THR A 209 -7.41 15.52 20.72
N ILE A 210 -7.76 16.60 20.04
CA ILE A 210 -8.54 16.60 18.80
C ILE A 210 -7.57 16.28 17.66
N ALA A 211 -7.86 15.23 16.91
CA ALA A 211 -7.12 14.85 15.72
C ALA A 211 -8.00 15.12 14.49
N VAL A 212 -7.56 16.03 13.63
CA VAL A 212 -8.32 16.48 12.45
C VAL A 212 -7.42 16.46 11.20
N ARG A 213 -7.97 15.98 10.10
CA ARG A 213 -7.29 15.99 8.81
C ARG A 213 -7.13 17.41 8.28
N PRO A 214 -6.06 17.73 7.52
CA PRO A 214 -5.89 19.05 6.92
C PRO A 214 -7.05 19.47 6.01
N GLU A 215 -7.67 18.54 5.29
CA GLU A 215 -8.85 18.76 4.43
C GLU A 215 -10.15 18.99 5.20
N ASP A 216 -10.21 18.57 6.46
CA ASP A 216 -11.36 18.78 7.34
C ASP A 216 -11.25 20.07 8.17
N VAL A 217 -10.21 20.89 7.93
CA VAL A 217 -10.06 22.20 8.54
C VAL A 217 -10.40 23.26 7.52
N THR A 218 -11.52 23.95 7.72
CA THR A 218 -11.93 25.08 6.87
C THR A 218 -11.34 26.38 7.39
N VAL A 219 -10.69 27.16 6.50
CA VAL A 219 -10.12 28.48 6.82
C VAL A 219 -11.12 29.57 6.50
N SER A 220 -11.37 30.45 7.45
CA SER A 220 -12.24 31.63 7.34
C SER A 220 -11.41 32.92 7.38
N ILE A 221 -11.59 33.76 6.35
CA ILE A 221 -10.80 34.99 6.15
C ILE A 221 -11.22 36.11 7.12
N ASP A 222 -12.48 36.09 7.57
CA ASP A 222 -13.06 37.08 8.48
C ASP A 222 -12.64 36.84 9.97
N GLY A 223 -11.83 35.82 10.21
CA GLY A 223 -11.34 35.47 11.56
C GLY A 223 -12.34 34.73 12.41
N THR A 224 -13.52 34.34 11.87
CA THR A 224 -14.49 33.51 12.62
C THR A 224 -14.10 32.04 12.60
N GLY A 225 -14.35 31.30 13.69
CA GLY A 225 -14.07 29.86 13.76
C GLY A 225 -13.94 29.35 15.19
N ASP A 226 -13.72 28.03 15.30
CA ASP A 226 -13.47 27.34 16.58
C ASP A 226 -12.12 27.75 17.18
N PHE A 227 -11.18 28.14 16.30
CA PHE A 227 -9.85 28.61 16.65
C PHE A 227 -9.44 29.75 15.71
N THR A 228 -8.54 30.61 16.19
CA THR A 228 -7.89 31.64 15.38
C THR A 228 -6.39 31.42 15.34
N GLY A 229 -5.74 31.88 14.30
CA GLY A 229 -4.28 31.78 14.14
C GLY A 229 -3.77 32.68 13.03
N THR A 230 -2.44 32.74 12.88
CA THR A 230 -1.78 33.58 11.88
C THR A 230 -1.22 32.71 10.76
N VAL A 231 -1.50 33.06 9.51
CA VAL A 231 -0.96 32.37 8.33
C VAL A 231 0.55 32.51 8.31
N ARG A 232 1.25 31.38 8.36
CA ARG A 232 2.72 31.30 8.36
C ARG A 232 3.29 31.04 6.98
N THR A 233 2.70 30.12 6.22
CA THR A 233 3.13 29.75 4.87
C THR A 233 1.94 29.37 4.02
N ILE A 234 2.06 29.63 2.71
CA ILE A 234 1.11 29.24 1.68
C ILE A 234 1.92 28.52 0.59
N MET A 235 1.57 27.27 0.28
CA MET A 235 2.27 26.44 -0.70
C MET A 235 1.28 25.85 -1.70
N VAL A 236 1.43 26.19 -2.98
CA VAL A 236 0.57 25.67 -4.05
C VAL A 236 1.08 24.29 -4.50
N LEU A 237 0.27 23.26 -4.33
CA LEU A 237 0.57 21.87 -4.70
C LEU A 237 -0.39 21.36 -5.79
N GLY A 238 -0.45 22.07 -6.93
CA GLY A 238 -1.29 21.67 -8.06
C GLY A 238 -2.76 22.02 -7.84
N HIS A 239 -3.61 21.05 -7.51
CA HIS A 239 -5.07 21.24 -7.40
C HIS A 239 -5.53 21.77 -6.03
N TYR A 240 -4.70 21.75 -5.02
CA TYR A 240 -4.97 22.32 -3.69
C TYR A 240 -3.78 23.14 -3.21
N VAL A 241 -4.01 23.92 -2.17
CA VAL A 241 -3.00 24.76 -1.53
C VAL A 241 -2.87 24.35 -0.06
N VAL A 242 -1.64 24.18 0.39
CA VAL A 242 -1.34 23.94 1.79
C VAL A 242 -1.11 25.26 2.49
N VAL A 243 -1.94 25.56 3.47
CA VAL A 243 -1.81 26.73 4.35
C VAL A 243 -1.45 26.24 5.75
N ASN A 244 -0.30 26.70 6.24
CA ASN A 244 0.10 26.47 7.62
C ASN A 244 -0.27 27.66 8.48
N VAL A 245 -1.09 27.45 9.49
CA VAL A 245 -1.58 28.49 10.42
C VAL A 245 -0.96 28.28 11.79
N GLN A 246 -0.25 29.28 12.29
CA GLN A 246 0.34 29.27 13.63
C GLN A 246 -0.71 29.59 14.69
N ARG A 247 -0.86 28.72 15.67
CA ARG A 247 -1.71 28.91 16.86
C ARG A 247 -0.90 28.61 18.12
N GLY A 248 -0.46 29.66 18.82
CA GLY A 248 0.50 29.51 19.91
C GLY A 248 1.76 28.80 19.42
N ASP A 249 2.18 27.74 20.10
CA ASP A 249 3.36 26.93 19.72
C ASP A 249 3.06 25.88 18.63
N ASN A 250 1.79 25.67 18.28
CA ASN A 250 1.38 24.66 17.31
C ASN A 250 1.16 25.24 15.91
N VAL A 251 1.46 24.45 14.90
CA VAL A 251 1.13 24.75 13.49
C VAL A 251 0.01 23.82 13.07
N ILE A 252 -1.09 24.40 12.57
CA ILE A 252 -2.22 23.68 12.00
C ILE A 252 -2.10 23.76 10.48
N LYS A 253 -2.05 22.60 9.83
CA LYS A 253 -2.02 22.47 8.39
C LYS A 253 -3.46 22.41 7.87
N CYS A 254 -3.77 23.20 6.85
CA CYS A 254 -5.07 23.25 6.20
C CYS A 254 -4.90 23.05 4.70
N PHE A 255 -5.77 22.24 4.09
CA PHE A 255 -5.86 22.15 2.63
C PHE A 255 -7.00 23.03 2.18
N VAL A 256 -6.68 24.01 1.35
CA VAL A 256 -7.67 25.00 0.87
C VAL A 256 -7.69 25.01 -0.66
N ASP A 257 -8.84 25.39 -1.21
CA ASP A 257 -8.98 25.62 -2.64
C ASP A 257 -8.19 26.86 -3.09
N ARG A 258 -7.83 26.91 -4.36
CA ARG A 258 -7.07 28.03 -4.93
C ARG A 258 -7.76 29.37 -4.74
N ASP A 259 -9.08 29.43 -4.95
CA ASP A 259 -9.87 30.66 -4.83
C ASP A 259 -9.83 31.25 -3.42
N ILE A 260 -9.72 30.39 -2.39
CA ILE A 260 -9.56 30.82 -1.00
C ILE A 260 -8.11 31.29 -0.78
N SER A 261 -7.15 30.55 -1.30
CA SER A 261 -5.74 30.86 -1.10
C SER A 261 -5.31 32.19 -1.71
N GLU A 262 -5.93 32.63 -2.83
CA GLU A 262 -5.67 33.92 -3.46
C GLU A 262 -6.06 35.11 -2.58
N LYS A 263 -6.96 34.92 -1.63
CA LYS A 263 -7.42 35.90 -0.66
C LYS A 263 -6.63 35.90 0.65
N LEU A 264 -5.67 34.98 0.78
CA LEU A 264 -4.86 34.84 1.97
C LEU A 264 -3.47 35.46 1.79
N SER A 265 -2.97 36.02 2.87
CA SER A 265 -1.58 36.53 2.92
C SER A 265 -0.85 36.04 4.15
N VAL A 266 0.46 35.84 4.01
CA VAL A 266 1.33 35.51 5.15
C VAL A 266 1.28 36.63 6.17
N GLY A 267 1.10 36.31 7.44
CA GLY A 267 0.92 37.24 8.54
C GLY A 267 -0.55 37.61 8.82
N GLN A 268 -1.49 37.24 7.95
CA GLN A 268 -2.92 37.48 8.16
C GLN A 268 -3.46 36.59 9.28
N THR A 269 -4.30 37.17 10.14
CA THR A 269 -5.09 36.41 11.12
C THR A 269 -6.32 35.81 10.44
N VAL A 270 -6.51 34.51 10.63
CA VAL A 270 -7.64 33.75 10.05
C VAL A 270 -8.35 32.94 11.13
N GLY A 271 -9.62 32.63 10.88
CA GLY A 271 -10.36 31.66 11.67
C GLY A 271 -10.21 30.25 11.09
N MET A 272 -10.40 29.24 11.91
CA MET A 272 -10.40 27.83 11.51
C MET A 272 -11.61 27.14 12.11
N HIS A 273 -12.40 26.48 11.26
CA HIS A 273 -13.48 25.58 11.68
C HIS A 273 -13.02 24.14 11.58
N ILE A 274 -13.26 23.37 12.62
CA ILE A 274 -12.90 21.95 12.70
C ILE A 274 -14.10 21.11 12.24
N GLY A 275 -13.96 20.46 11.10
CA GLY A 275 -14.96 19.55 10.57
C GLY A 275 -14.90 18.15 11.23
N LYS A 276 -14.83 17.11 10.39
CA LYS A 276 -14.75 15.73 10.85
C LYS A 276 -13.44 15.51 11.62
N HIS A 277 -13.52 14.99 12.83
CA HIS A 277 -12.35 14.78 13.69
C HIS A 277 -12.52 13.55 14.60
N THR A 278 -11.41 13.08 15.14
CA THR A 278 -11.36 12.03 16.16
C THR A 278 -10.81 12.64 17.46
N VAL A 279 -11.30 12.18 18.61
CA VAL A 279 -10.83 12.63 19.91
C VAL A 279 -10.12 11.50 20.62
N PHE A 280 -8.89 11.74 21.06
CA PHE A 280 -8.10 10.83 21.88
C PHE A 280 -7.97 11.38 23.30
N ASP A 281 -8.04 10.50 24.28
CA ASP A 281 -7.66 10.81 25.65
C ASP A 281 -6.13 11.00 25.75
N LYS A 282 -5.67 11.89 26.64
CA LYS A 282 -4.24 12.14 26.88
C LYS A 282 -3.59 11.06 27.68
#